data_304afd598125b85c71c995a81f6ca7e5
#
_entry.id   304afd598125b85c71c995a81f6ca7e5
#
_cell.length_a   1.000
_cell.length_b   1.000
_cell.length_c   1.000
_cell.angle_alpha   90.00
_cell.angle_beta   90.00
_cell.angle_gamma   90.00
#
_symmetry.space_group_name_H-M   'P 1'
#
loop_
_entity.id
_entity.type
_entity.pdbx_description
1 polymer ?
#
loop_
_entity_poly.entity_id
_entity_poly.type
_entity_poly.pdbx_seq_one_letter_code
_entity_poly.pdbx_strand_id
1 'polypeptide(L)'
;MKRLLLSSLLLGVSIAAYADNLRYFGQTPQSYQSQIDYGNNANTGHYVLSDDTRIYYEVYGKGEPIVVLHGGLVGSTAEMGQFIDELAKNRQVIAISTRGHGKSEIGQRVPSYEQKARDVQAVLNQQKIAKTDLLGFSDGAYTAMMFAKNYPSQTQKVVAIGAGEWVKGARHLGDGNFEPFAQLDPAYWAEQATIRPEPKRTADWFAQSIAYYNELDYSQAIFKQIASPVLLVVGEEDQNAPLDTVFSAYKALPNADLAVVADAPHPAFATHFRAVWAAVEAFLAKP
;
A
#
# COMPACT_ATOMS: atom_id res chain seq x y z
N MET A 1 -47.34 36.94 45.20
CA MET A 1 -46.24 35.94 45.22
C MET A 1 -46.31 35.18 43.89
N LYS A 2 -45.54 35.61 42.86
CA LYS A 2 -45.42 34.93 41.56
C LYS A 2 -44.13 34.13 41.56
N ARG A 3 -44.23 32.81 41.45
CA ARG A 3 -43.05 31.92 41.29
C ARG A 3 -42.63 31.92 39.80
N LEU A 4 -41.44 32.41 39.53
CA LEU A 4 -40.75 32.21 38.23
C LEU A 4 -40.20 30.78 38.19
N LEU A 5 -40.65 30.00 37.24
CA LEU A 5 -40.01 28.75 36.81
C LEU A 5 -38.89 29.07 35.83
N LEU A 6 -37.66 28.86 36.28
CA LEU A 6 -36.48 28.83 35.35
C LEU A 6 -36.45 27.45 34.72
N SER A 7 -36.74 27.37 33.42
CA SER A 7 -36.48 26.21 32.60
C SER A 7 -35.04 26.26 32.12
N SER A 8 -34.19 25.43 32.70
CA SER A 8 -32.81 25.20 32.22
C SER A 8 -32.83 24.36 30.94
N LEU A 9 -32.55 25.01 29.82
CA LEU A 9 -32.28 24.36 28.54
C LEU A 9 -30.87 23.74 28.63
N LEU A 10 -30.79 22.43 28.83
CA LEU A 10 -29.56 21.66 28.62
C LEU A 10 -29.35 21.53 27.13
N LEU A 11 -28.47 22.37 26.55
CA LEU A 11 -27.88 22.11 25.23
C LEU A 11 -26.96 20.88 25.38
N GLY A 12 -27.44 19.72 24.96
CA GLY A 12 -26.62 18.56 24.73
C GLY A 12 -25.65 18.81 23.57
N VAL A 13 -24.42 19.18 23.87
CA VAL A 13 -23.34 19.13 22.91
C VAL A 13 -23.06 17.65 22.66
N SER A 14 -23.59 17.12 21.56
CA SER A 14 -23.16 15.83 21.03
C SER A 14 -21.69 16.01 20.59
N ILE A 15 -20.76 15.59 21.44
CA ILE A 15 -19.41 15.33 21.03
C ILE A 15 -19.54 14.09 20.12
N ALA A 16 -19.60 14.33 18.79
CA ALA A 16 -19.33 13.28 17.84
C ALA A 16 -17.90 12.81 18.16
N ALA A 17 -17.79 11.62 18.75
CA ALA A 17 -16.52 10.93 18.80
C ALA A 17 -16.14 10.70 17.32
N TYR A 18 -15.23 11.51 16.81
CA TYR A 18 -14.51 11.16 15.61
C TYR A 18 -13.82 9.84 15.95
N ALA A 19 -14.23 8.77 15.30
CA ALA A 19 -13.43 7.56 15.32
C ALA A 19 -12.05 7.97 14.83
N ASP A 20 -11.05 7.86 15.67
CA ASP A 20 -9.68 8.16 15.28
C ASP A 20 -9.35 7.21 14.13
N ASN A 21 -9.17 7.76 12.93
CA ASN A 21 -8.78 6.98 11.77
C ASN A 21 -7.45 6.29 12.06
N LEU A 22 -7.25 5.09 11.50
CA LEU A 22 -5.97 4.41 11.62
C LEU A 22 -4.84 5.32 11.15
N ARG A 23 -3.84 5.44 11.99
CA ARG A 23 -2.61 6.11 11.62
C ARG A 23 -1.70 5.18 10.81
N TYR A 24 -0.80 5.76 10.06
CA TYR A 24 0.27 5.02 9.41
C TYR A 24 1.63 5.35 10.04
N PHE A 25 2.61 4.50 9.79
CA PHE A 25 3.94 4.63 10.40
C PHE A 25 4.59 5.97 10.08
N GLY A 26 5.13 6.63 11.10
CA GLY A 26 5.75 7.94 10.97
C GLY A 26 4.79 9.09 10.66
N GLN A 27 3.46 8.89 10.75
CA GLN A 27 2.49 9.97 10.55
C GLN A 27 2.68 11.07 11.57
N THR A 28 2.69 12.31 11.07
CA THR A 28 2.76 13.54 11.87
C THR A 28 1.48 14.36 11.73
N PRO A 29 1.26 15.40 12.57
CA PRO A 29 0.11 16.29 12.41
C PRO A 29 0.03 17.00 11.06
N GLN A 30 1.16 17.12 10.34
CA GLN A 30 1.25 17.74 9.01
C GLN A 30 1.02 16.74 7.88
N SER A 31 1.03 15.45 8.17
CA SER A 31 0.77 14.40 7.17
C SER A 31 -0.68 14.44 6.72
N TYR A 32 -0.91 14.00 5.49
CA TYR A 32 -2.28 13.87 4.98
C TYR A 32 -3.11 12.92 5.85
N GLN A 33 -4.34 13.33 6.14
CA GLN A 33 -5.30 12.53 6.89
C GLN A 33 -6.58 12.43 6.05
N SER A 34 -6.95 11.21 5.67
CA SER A 34 -8.24 10.95 5.04
C SER A 34 -9.36 11.06 6.07
N GLN A 35 -10.58 11.36 5.60
CA GLN A 35 -11.80 11.29 6.41
C GLN A 35 -12.31 9.84 6.58
N ILE A 36 -11.70 8.90 5.86
CA ILE A 36 -12.07 7.48 5.84
C ILE A 36 -10.99 6.68 6.56
N ASP A 37 -11.42 5.80 7.44
CA ASP A 37 -10.54 4.88 8.18
C ASP A 37 -10.10 3.71 7.27
N TYR A 38 -9.20 4.01 6.34
CA TYR A 38 -8.68 3.03 5.39
C TYR A 38 -7.90 1.91 6.07
N GLY A 39 -8.22 0.67 5.69
CA GLY A 39 -7.64 -0.53 6.29
C GLY A 39 -8.41 -1.06 7.50
N ASN A 40 -9.44 -0.32 7.96
CA ASN A 40 -10.31 -0.73 9.07
C ASN A 40 -11.80 -0.40 8.84
N ASN A 41 -12.19 -0.03 7.64
CA ASN A 41 -13.56 0.39 7.33
C ASN A 41 -14.50 -0.82 7.20
N ALA A 42 -15.27 -1.10 8.25
CA ALA A 42 -16.21 -2.23 8.28
C ALA A 42 -17.34 -2.15 7.24
N ASN A 43 -17.64 -0.95 6.71
CA ASN A 43 -18.73 -0.77 5.73
C ASN A 43 -18.33 -1.19 4.31
N THR A 44 -17.04 -1.20 4.01
CA THR A 44 -16.48 -1.48 2.67
C THR A 44 -15.47 -2.61 2.68
N GLY A 45 -15.20 -3.17 3.86
CA GLY A 45 -14.22 -4.23 4.08
C GLY A 45 -14.76 -5.61 3.72
N HIS A 46 -13.92 -6.38 3.04
CA HIS A 46 -14.18 -7.75 2.60
C HIS A 46 -13.00 -8.65 2.89
N TYR A 47 -13.25 -9.95 2.86
CA TYR A 47 -12.20 -10.97 2.94
C TYR A 47 -12.30 -11.92 1.74
N VAL A 48 -11.14 -12.35 1.25
CA VAL A 48 -11.01 -13.46 0.31
C VAL A 48 -10.07 -14.50 0.90
N LEU A 49 -10.34 -15.77 0.64
CA LEU A 49 -9.39 -16.85 0.93
C LEU A 49 -8.40 -16.97 -0.24
N SER A 50 -7.12 -16.73 0.03
CA SER A 50 -6.02 -16.99 -0.90
C SER A 50 -5.15 -18.12 -0.34
N ASP A 51 -5.20 -19.28 -0.99
CA ASP A 51 -4.71 -20.54 -0.43
C ASP A 51 -5.36 -20.81 0.96
N ASP A 52 -4.57 -20.73 2.04
CA ASP A 52 -4.98 -20.95 3.44
C ASP A 52 -5.12 -19.65 4.26
N THR A 53 -5.02 -18.49 3.61
CA THR A 53 -4.87 -17.19 4.28
C THR A 53 -6.00 -16.24 3.91
N ARG A 54 -6.66 -15.64 4.89
CA ARG A 54 -7.67 -14.59 4.64
C ARG A 54 -7.00 -13.26 4.39
N ILE A 55 -7.24 -12.71 3.20
CA ILE A 55 -6.76 -11.41 2.76
C ILE A 55 -7.90 -10.40 2.88
N TYR A 56 -7.65 -9.31 3.59
CA TYR A 56 -8.58 -8.20 3.75
C TYR A 56 -8.38 -7.16 2.64
N TYR A 57 -9.50 -6.67 2.12
CA TYR A 57 -9.49 -5.57 1.15
C TYR A 57 -10.75 -4.72 1.28
N GLU A 58 -10.69 -3.50 0.79
CA GLU A 58 -11.78 -2.54 0.80
C GLU A 58 -12.06 -2.06 -0.62
N VAL A 59 -13.34 -1.72 -0.91
CA VAL A 59 -13.75 -1.28 -2.24
C VAL A 59 -14.39 0.11 -2.15
N TYR A 60 -13.89 1.05 -2.96
CA TYR A 60 -14.34 2.44 -2.98
C TYR A 60 -14.64 2.92 -4.39
N GLY A 61 -15.52 3.91 -4.51
CA GLY A 61 -15.85 4.52 -5.80
C GLY A 61 -16.52 3.56 -6.80
N LYS A 62 -16.58 4.02 -8.06
CA LYS A 62 -17.16 3.27 -9.19
C LYS A 62 -16.42 3.68 -10.47
N GLY A 63 -16.36 2.79 -11.45
CA GLY A 63 -15.70 3.01 -12.74
C GLY A 63 -14.72 1.90 -13.07
N GLU A 64 -13.72 2.21 -13.89
CA GLU A 64 -12.65 1.27 -14.24
C GLU A 64 -11.87 0.86 -13.00
N PRO A 65 -11.61 -0.44 -12.82
CA PRO A 65 -10.99 -0.94 -11.61
C PRO A 65 -9.50 -0.57 -11.53
N ILE A 66 -9.06 -0.27 -10.31
CA ILE A 66 -7.65 -0.09 -9.96
C ILE A 66 -7.36 -0.72 -8.59
N VAL A 67 -6.34 -1.56 -8.54
CA VAL A 67 -5.82 -2.12 -7.29
C VAL A 67 -4.81 -1.16 -6.69
N VAL A 68 -4.94 -0.87 -5.39
CA VAL A 68 -3.98 -0.05 -4.63
C VAL A 68 -3.29 -0.91 -3.58
N LEU A 69 -1.94 -0.89 -3.58
CA LEU A 69 -1.07 -1.70 -2.73
C LEU A 69 -0.10 -0.80 -1.96
N HIS A 70 -0.07 -0.95 -0.65
CA HIS A 70 0.78 -0.21 0.28
C HIS A 70 2.22 -0.76 0.37
N GLY A 71 3.09 -0.04 1.08
CA GLY A 71 4.48 -0.46 1.36
C GLY A 71 4.60 -1.69 2.25
N GLY A 72 5.81 -2.22 2.39
CA GLY A 72 6.10 -3.40 3.21
C GLY A 72 6.36 -3.06 4.68
N LEU A 73 6.45 -4.07 5.54
CA LEU A 73 6.79 -4.00 6.96
C LEU A 73 5.89 -3.05 7.76
N VAL A 74 6.12 -1.75 7.61
CA VAL A 74 5.38 -0.65 8.26
C VAL A 74 4.24 -0.12 7.40
N GLY A 75 3.99 -0.69 6.24
CA GLY A 75 2.95 -0.26 5.33
C GLY A 75 1.55 -0.54 5.86
N SER A 76 0.61 0.28 5.45
CA SER A 76 -0.81 0.07 5.70
C SER A 76 -1.66 0.70 4.59
N THR A 77 -2.90 0.24 4.45
CA THR A 77 -3.83 0.86 3.50
C THR A 77 -4.03 2.36 3.78
N ALA A 78 -3.93 2.78 5.05
CA ALA A 78 -4.06 4.18 5.45
C ALA A 78 -2.99 5.09 4.83
N GLU A 79 -1.75 4.61 4.62
CA GLU A 79 -0.69 5.42 3.97
C GLU A 79 -1.02 5.77 2.51
N MET A 80 -1.85 4.96 1.86
CA MET A 80 -2.30 5.18 0.48
C MET A 80 -3.57 6.03 0.41
N GLY A 81 -4.07 6.54 1.54
CA GLY A 81 -5.36 7.21 1.65
C GLY A 81 -5.55 8.35 0.65
N GLN A 82 -4.53 9.18 0.44
CA GLN A 82 -4.63 10.29 -0.50
C GLN A 82 -4.81 9.83 -1.96
N PHE A 83 -4.17 8.73 -2.36
CA PHE A 83 -4.41 8.12 -3.68
C PHE A 83 -5.81 7.52 -3.77
N ILE A 84 -6.28 6.87 -2.72
CA ILE A 84 -7.62 6.27 -2.70
C ILE A 84 -8.68 7.37 -2.81
N ASP A 85 -8.53 8.48 -2.07
CA ASP A 85 -9.45 9.63 -2.12
C ASP A 85 -9.53 10.26 -3.52
N GLU A 86 -8.39 10.38 -4.22
CA GLU A 86 -8.37 10.92 -5.58
C GLU A 86 -8.93 9.94 -6.61
N LEU A 87 -8.50 8.69 -6.56
CA LEU A 87 -8.92 7.66 -7.51
C LEU A 87 -10.41 7.31 -7.39
N ALA A 88 -10.95 7.24 -6.16
CA ALA A 88 -12.34 6.87 -5.92
C ALA A 88 -13.37 7.87 -6.47
N LYS A 89 -12.93 9.05 -6.90
CA LYS A 89 -13.81 10.06 -7.55
C LYS A 89 -14.39 9.55 -8.87
N ASN A 90 -13.65 8.71 -9.61
CA ASN A 90 -14.00 8.24 -10.94
C ASN A 90 -13.58 6.79 -11.26
N ARG A 91 -13.02 6.06 -10.31
CA ARG A 91 -12.59 4.68 -10.45
C ARG A 91 -13.15 3.78 -9.36
N GLN A 92 -13.24 2.48 -9.63
CA GLN A 92 -13.44 1.47 -8.60
C GLN A 92 -12.08 1.13 -8.01
N VAL A 93 -11.81 1.58 -6.80
CA VAL A 93 -10.55 1.32 -6.09
C VAL A 93 -10.68 0.08 -5.23
N ILE A 94 -9.78 -0.89 -5.41
CA ILE A 94 -9.64 -2.07 -4.59
C ILE A 94 -8.36 -1.91 -3.77
N ALA A 95 -8.50 -1.49 -2.51
CA ALA A 95 -7.40 -1.27 -1.59
C ALA A 95 -7.14 -2.56 -0.79
N ILE A 96 -5.99 -3.19 -0.98
CA ILE A 96 -5.67 -4.48 -0.38
C ILE A 96 -4.67 -4.29 0.77
N SER A 97 -5.03 -4.75 1.97
CA SER A 97 -4.04 -5.00 3.02
C SER A 97 -3.30 -6.29 2.67
N THR A 98 -2.03 -6.20 2.31
CA THR A 98 -1.24 -7.38 1.92
C THR A 98 -1.05 -8.33 3.10
N ARG A 99 -0.78 -9.62 2.85
CA ARG A 99 -0.66 -10.61 3.92
C ARG A 99 0.29 -10.17 5.03
N GLY A 100 -0.12 -10.36 6.29
CA GLY A 100 0.60 -9.93 7.48
C GLY A 100 0.48 -8.43 7.81
N HIS A 101 -0.30 -7.64 7.05
CA HIS A 101 -0.56 -6.24 7.33
C HIS A 101 -2.05 -6.01 7.65
N GLY A 102 -2.33 -5.04 8.51
CA GLY A 102 -3.69 -4.67 8.87
C GLY A 102 -4.53 -5.87 9.29
N LYS A 103 -5.70 -6.03 8.68
CA LYS A 103 -6.64 -7.13 8.97
C LYS A 103 -6.38 -8.42 8.18
N SER A 104 -5.35 -8.47 7.33
CA SER A 104 -4.97 -9.69 6.63
C SER A 104 -4.17 -10.63 7.53
N GLU A 105 -4.46 -11.93 7.43
CA GLU A 105 -3.68 -12.96 8.13
C GLU A 105 -2.26 -13.05 7.58
N ILE A 106 -1.35 -13.60 8.39
CA ILE A 106 0.03 -13.86 7.99
C ILE A 106 0.10 -15.12 7.12
N GLY A 107 -0.70 -16.14 7.48
CA GLY A 107 -0.65 -17.46 6.85
C GLY A 107 0.56 -18.27 7.28
N GLN A 108 0.84 -19.36 6.54
CA GLN A 108 1.93 -20.30 6.83
C GLN A 108 3.12 -20.15 5.87
N ARG A 109 2.95 -19.41 4.76
CA ARG A 109 3.97 -19.25 3.73
C ARG A 109 4.77 -17.97 3.94
N VAL A 110 6.04 -17.99 3.54
CA VAL A 110 6.86 -16.77 3.45
C VAL A 110 6.14 -15.77 2.51
N PRO A 111 6.00 -14.50 2.90
CA PRO A 111 5.27 -13.50 2.13
C PRO A 111 6.07 -13.01 0.91
N SER A 112 6.31 -13.88 -0.07
CA SER A 112 7.00 -13.53 -1.31
C SER A 112 6.13 -12.68 -2.25
N TYR A 113 6.75 -11.98 -3.20
CA TYR A 113 6.01 -11.21 -4.21
C TYR A 113 5.13 -12.09 -5.09
N GLU A 114 5.56 -13.32 -5.38
CA GLU A 114 4.75 -14.30 -6.09
C GLU A 114 3.49 -14.68 -5.29
N GLN A 115 3.63 -14.80 -3.97
CA GLN A 115 2.49 -15.11 -3.11
C GLN A 115 1.54 -13.89 -3.03
N LYS A 116 2.06 -12.69 -2.84
CA LYS A 116 1.27 -11.46 -2.82
C LYS A 116 0.55 -11.23 -4.15
N ALA A 117 1.18 -11.55 -5.28
CA ALA A 117 0.54 -11.49 -6.60
C ALA A 117 -0.64 -12.48 -6.72
N ARG A 118 -0.53 -13.71 -6.16
CA ARG A 118 -1.67 -14.65 -6.06
C ARG A 118 -2.77 -14.10 -5.17
N ASP A 119 -2.44 -13.42 -4.09
CA ASP A 119 -3.43 -12.78 -3.21
C ASP A 119 -4.24 -11.71 -3.97
N VAL A 120 -3.56 -10.88 -4.77
CA VAL A 120 -4.22 -9.90 -5.66
C VAL A 120 -5.14 -10.62 -6.65
N GLN A 121 -4.67 -11.72 -7.28
CA GLN A 121 -5.50 -12.48 -8.20
C GLN A 121 -6.75 -13.06 -7.53
N ALA A 122 -6.62 -13.58 -6.30
CA ALA A 122 -7.76 -14.10 -5.55
C ALA A 122 -8.82 -13.00 -5.29
N VAL A 123 -8.38 -11.78 -4.96
CA VAL A 123 -9.28 -10.63 -4.80
C VAL A 123 -9.99 -10.30 -6.11
N LEU A 124 -9.25 -10.17 -7.22
CA LEU A 124 -9.83 -9.87 -8.53
C LEU A 124 -10.83 -10.92 -8.98
N ASN A 125 -10.53 -12.21 -8.78
CA ASN A 125 -11.44 -13.32 -9.10
C ASN A 125 -12.74 -13.22 -8.28
N GLN A 126 -12.65 -12.94 -6.96
CA GLN A 126 -13.83 -12.75 -6.11
C GLN A 126 -14.67 -11.55 -6.56
N GLN A 127 -14.02 -10.45 -6.98
CA GLN A 127 -14.68 -9.25 -7.50
C GLN A 127 -15.13 -9.40 -8.96
N LYS A 128 -14.84 -10.53 -9.63
CA LYS A 128 -15.13 -10.80 -11.05
C LYS A 128 -14.54 -9.74 -11.98
N ILE A 129 -13.36 -9.23 -11.63
CA ILE A 129 -12.62 -8.24 -12.40
C ILE A 129 -11.69 -8.99 -13.35
N ALA A 130 -11.94 -8.85 -14.65
CA ALA A 130 -11.15 -9.51 -15.69
C ALA A 130 -9.82 -8.80 -15.97
N LYS A 131 -9.77 -7.48 -15.83
CA LYS A 131 -8.58 -6.65 -16.10
C LYS A 131 -8.59 -5.40 -15.24
N THR A 132 -7.42 -4.96 -14.78
CA THR A 132 -7.28 -3.83 -13.84
C THR A 132 -5.99 -3.06 -14.07
N ASP A 133 -5.99 -1.79 -13.70
CA ASP A 133 -4.76 -1.04 -13.39
C ASP A 133 -4.28 -1.42 -11.98
N LEU A 134 -2.97 -1.25 -11.72
CA LEU A 134 -2.39 -1.42 -10.39
C LEU A 134 -1.57 -0.16 -10.02
N LEU A 135 -1.71 0.30 -8.79
CA LEU A 135 -0.87 1.32 -8.20
C LEU A 135 -0.27 0.74 -6.92
N GLY A 136 1.04 0.69 -6.85
CA GLY A 136 1.74 0.19 -5.68
C GLY A 136 2.88 1.10 -5.23
N PHE A 137 3.10 1.12 -3.91
CA PHE A 137 4.24 1.80 -3.31
C PHE A 137 5.22 0.78 -2.73
N SER A 138 6.53 0.95 -3.00
CA SER A 138 7.60 0.12 -2.41
C SER A 138 7.31 -1.37 -2.58
N ASP A 139 7.09 -2.12 -1.53
CA ASP A 139 6.68 -3.53 -1.54
C ASP A 139 5.42 -3.78 -2.40
N GLY A 140 4.46 -2.86 -2.33
CA GLY A 140 3.27 -2.88 -3.19
C GLY A 140 3.60 -2.68 -4.66
N ALA A 141 4.63 -1.90 -5.00
CA ALA A 141 5.09 -1.71 -6.37
C ALA A 141 5.74 -2.98 -6.94
N TYR A 142 6.60 -3.64 -6.16
CA TYR A 142 7.15 -4.95 -6.54
C TYR A 142 6.06 -6.00 -6.70
N THR A 143 5.06 -5.99 -5.80
CA THR A 143 3.88 -6.87 -5.89
C THR A 143 3.08 -6.61 -7.18
N ALA A 144 2.82 -5.35 -7.52
CA ALA A 144 2.09 -4.96 -8.73
C ALA A 144 2.83 -5.38 -10.00
N MET A 145 4.15 -5.18 -10.04
CA MET A 145 4.99 -5.61 -11.17
C MET A 145 5.08 -7.14 -11.27
N MET A 146 5.16 -7.86 -10.14
CA MET A 146 5.10 -9.32 -10.14
C MET A 146 3.75 -9.84 -10.62
N PHE A 147 2.66 -9.16 -10.24
CA PHE A 147 1.34 -9.47 -10.76
C PHE A 147 1.29 -9.28 -12.29
N ALA A 148 1.79 -8.16 -12.79
CA ALA A 148 1.81 -7.87 -14.23
C ALA A 148 2.63 -8.92 -15.02
N LYS A 149 3.74 -9.39 -14.46
CA LYS A 149 4.55 -10.47 -15.05
C LYS A 149 3.77 -11.79 -15.10
N ASN A 150 3.11 -12.17 -14.00
CA ASN A 150 2.47 -13.48 -13.86
C ASN A 150 1.07 -13.53 -14.48
N TYR A 151 0.38 -12.40 -14.55
CA TYR A 151 -1.00 -12.27 -15.05
C TYR A 151 -1.14 -11.14 -16.09
N PRO A 152 -0.39 -11.20 -17.22
CA PRO A 152 -0.37 -10.10 -18.20
C PRO A 152 -1.75 -9.84 -18.84
N SER A 153 -2.60 -10.87 -18.98
CA SER A 153 -3.96 -10.70 -19.52
C SER A 153 -4.91 -9.96 -18.55
N GLN A 154 -4.61 -9.97 -17.25
CA GLN A 154 -5.41 -9.31 -16.22
C GLN A 154 -4.84 -7.91 -15.86
N THR A 155 -3.68 -7.53 -16.41
CA THR A 155 -3.02 -6.24 -16.13
C THR A 155 -3.24 -5.28 -17.28
N GLN A 156 -3.75 -4.08 -16.98
CA GLN A 156 -3.86 -2.99 -17.94
C GLN A 156 -2.64 -2.09 -17.91
N LYS A 157 -2.37 -1.45 -16.78
CA LYS A 157 -1.22 -0.57 -16.52
C LYS A 157 -0.72 -0.78 -15.10
N VAL A 158 0.54 -0.43 -14.85
CA VAL A 158 1.15 -0.46 -13.51
C VAL A 158 1.75 0.91 -13.19
N VAL A 159 1.40 1.46 -12.05
CA VAL A 159 2.10 2.57 -11.40
C VAL A 159 2.93 1.99 -10.26
N ALA A 160 4.25 2.08 -10.37
CA ALA A 160 5.20 1.56 -9.40
C ALA A 160 5.99 2.72 -8.76
N ILE A 161 5.69 3.02 -7.50
CA ILE A 161 6.29 4.12 -6.76
C ILE A 161 7.36 3.58 -5.82
N GLY A 162 8.60 4.08 -5.91
CA GLY A 162 9.70 3.70 -5.01
C GLY A 162 10.16 2.24 -5.18
N ALA A 163 10.29 1.76 -6.42
CA ALA A 163 10.79 0.44 -6.73
C ALA A 163 11.77 0.46 -7.91
N GLY A 164 12.88 -0.24 -7.77
CA GLY A 164 13.94 -0.36 -8.78
C GLY A 164 14.51 -1.77 -8.81
N GLU A 165 15.60 -1.98 -9.51
CA GLU A 165 16.30 -3.26 -9.51
C GLU A 165 16.79 -3.60 -8.09
N TRP A 166 16.58 -4.84 -7.68
CA TRP A 166 17.05 -5.35 -6.40
C TRP A 166 17.79 -6.68 -6.63
N VAL A 167 19.07 -6.57 -6.84
CA VAL A 167 19.93 -7.73 -7.02
C VAL A 167 20.26 -8.33 -5.66
N LYS A 168 20.26 -9.65 -5.56
CA LYS A 168 20.63 -10.38 -4.34
C LYS A 168 21.97 -9.88 -3.79
N GLY A 169 21.99 -9.56 -2.50
CA GLY A 169 23.16 -9.04 -1.79
C GLY A 169 23.40 -7.53 -1.96
N ALA A 170 22.67 -6.83 -2.82
CA ALA A 170 22.79 -5.37 -2.97
C ALA A 170 22.30 -4.60 -1.74
N ARG A 171 21.39 -5.17 -0.97
CA ARG A 171 20.84 -4.60 0.26
C ARG A 171 20.87 -5.62 1.39
N HIS A 172 21.12 -5.16 2.59
CA HIS A 172 20.98 -5.93 3.81
C HIS A 172 20.13 -5.14 4.80
N LEU A 173 18.92 -5.64 5.09
CA LEU A 173 17.93 -4.96 5.92
C LEU A 173 18.02 -5.33 7.41
N GLY A 174 19.19 -5.82 7.86
CA GLY A 174 19.43 -6.23 9.23
C GLY A 174 19.11 -7.70 9.49
N ASP A 175 19.04 -8.06 10.76
CA ASP A 175 18.86 -9.43 11.25
C ASP A 175 17.40 -9.84 11.49
N GLY A 176 16.46 -8.94 11.22
CA GLY A 176 15.03 -9.19 11.45
C GLY A 176 14.60 -9.02 12.91
N ASN A 177 15.40 -8.40 13.77
CA ASN A 177 14.98 -8.07 15.12
C ASN A 177 13.87 -6.98 15.09
N PHE A 178 12.68 -7.36 15.56
CA PHE A 178 11.51 -6.48 15.52
C PHE A 178 11.53 -5.40 16.62
N GLU A 179 12.12 -5.68 17.78
CA GLU A 179 12.02 -4.78 18.95
C GLU A 179 12.59 -3.37 18.71
N PRO A 180 13.83 -3.19 18.20
CA PRO A 180 14.33 -1.85 17.88
C PRO A 180 13.48 -1.14 16.82
N PHE A 181 12.90 -1.88 15.89
CA PHE A 181 12.05 -1.37 14.84
C PHE A 181 10.69 -0.89 15.39
N ALA A 182 10.13 -1.63 16.34
CA ALA A 182 8.89 -1.27 17.01
C ALA A 182 9.02 0.04 17.82
N GLN A 183 10.21 0.34 18.33
CA GLN A 183 10.47 1.57 19.09
C GLN A 183 10.50 2.84 18.21
N LEU A 184 10.59 2.73 16.91
CA LEU A 184 10.54 3.88 16.00
C LEU A 184 9.16 4.56 15.96
N ASP A 185 8.09 3.79 16.11
CA ASP A 185 6.71 4.30 16.24
C ASP A 185 5.86 3.34 17.10
N PRO A 186 6.02 3.38 18.43
CA PRO A 186 5.30 2.47 19.33
C PRO A 186 3.77 2.62 19.25
N ALA A 187 3.28 3.84 18.98
CA ALA A 187 1.86 4.11 18.88
C ALA A 187 1.24 3.42 17.65
N TYR A 188 1.93 3.44 16.51
CA TYR A 188 1.54 2.70 15.32
C TYR A 188 1.45 1.19 15.60
N TRP A 189 2.46 0.60 16.22
CA TRP A 189 2.47 -0.84 16.49
C TRP A 189 1.44 -1.26 17.53
N ALA A 190 1.17 -0.41 18.52
CA ALA A 190 0.10 -0.65 19.49
C ALA A 190 -1.27 -0.67 18.79
N GLU A 191 -1.54 0.27 17.90
CA GLU A 191 -2.76 0.30 17.12
C GLU A 191 -2.86 -0.90 16.16
N GLN A 192 -1.80 -1.23 15.43
CA GLN A 192 -1.75 -2.40 14.56
C GLN A 192 -2.02 -3.70 15.32
N ALA A 193 -1.56 -3.82 16.56
CA ALA A 193 -1.83 -4.99 17.38
C ALA A 193 -3.33 -5.17 17.72
N THR A 194 -4.12 -4.11 17.71
CA THR A 194 -5.57 -4.17 17.95
C THR A 194 -6.36 -4.69 16.76
N ILE A 195 -5.86 -4.52 15.53
CA ILE A 195 -6.58 -4.87 14.31
C ILE A 195 -6.05 -6.14 13.63
N ARG A 196 -4.78 -6.49 13.84
CA ARG A 196 -4.17 -7.70 13.26
C ARG A 196 -4.84 -8.96 13.79
N PRO A 197 -5.17 -9.94 12.92
CA PRO A 197 -5.72 -11.23 13.38
C PRO A 197 -4.74 -12.05 14.23
N GLU A 198 -3.43 -11.90 13.97
CA GLU A 198 -2.37 -12.71 14.58
C GLU A 198 -1.27 -11.82 15.22
N PRO A 199 -1.60 -10.91 16.17
CA PRO A 199 -0.66 -9.92 16.68
C PRO A 199 0.57 -10.53 17.37
N LYS A 200 0.43 -11.72 17.98
CA LYS A 200 1.52 -12.44 18.64
C LYS A 200 2.58 -12.97 17.66
N ARG A 201 2.24 -13.08 16.39
CA ARG A 201 3.15 -13.55 15.32
C ARG A 201 3.84 -12.40 14.59
N THR A 202 3.63 -11.14 14.99
CA THR A 202 4.18 -9.97 14.29
C THR A 202 5.71 -10.00 14.23
N ALA A 203 6.38 -10.35 15.31
CA ALA A 203 7.84 -10.43 15.35
C ALA A 203 8.39 -11.53 14.42
N ASP A 204 7.78 -12.71 14.43
CA ASP A 204 8.17 -13.82 13.54
C ASP A 204 7.93 -13.47 12.07
N TRP A 205 6.79 -12.87 11.76
CA TRP A 205 6.46 -12.39 10.41
C TRP A 205 7.47 -11.33 9.94
N PHE A 206 7.84 -10.39 10.81
CA PHE A 206 8.83 -9.36 10.52
C PHE A 206 10.19 -9.99 10.17
N ALA A 207 10.66 -10.91 11.03
CA ALA A 207 11.93 -11.61 10.81
C ALA A 207 11.93 -12.40 9.49
N GLN A 208 10.84 -13.12 9.18
CA GLN A 208 10.69 -13.85 7.91
C GLN A 208 10.68 -12.90 6.70
N SER A 209 10.04 -11.73 6.83
CA SER A 209 10.00 -10.73 5.76
C SER A 209 11.39 -10.14 5.50
N ILE A 210 12.15 -9.82 6.55
CA ILE A 210 13.54 -9.35 6.43
C ILE A 210 14.42 -10.42 5.79
N ALA A 211 14.30 -11.68 6.23
CA ALA A 211 15.04 -12.78 5.63
C ALA A 211 14.73 -12.94 4.12
N TYR A 212 13.45 -12.82 3.73
CA TYR A 212 13.05 -12.84 2.34
C TYR A 212 13.67 -11.67 1.54
N TYR A 213 13.64 -10.44 2.07
CA TYR A 213 14.21 -9.28 1.39
C TYR A 213 15.74 -9.36 1.26
N ASN A 214 16.44 -9.91 2.25
CA ASN A 214 17.89 -10.09 2.18
C ASN A 214 18.31 -11.09 1.08
N GLU A 215 17.44 -12.04 0.73
CA GLU A 215 17.66 -13.03 -0.32
C GLU A 215 17.03 -12.66 -1.67
N LEU A 216 16.36 -11.51 -1.72
CA LEU A 216 15.59 -11.10 -2.91
C LEU A 216 16.50 -10.87 -4.12
N ASP A 217 16.08 -11.40 -5.25
CA ASP A 217 16.61 -11.07 -6.58
C ASP A 217 15.46 -10.63 -7.48
N TYR A 218 15.26 -9.32 -7.56
CA TYR A 218 14.30 -8.67 -8.45
C TYR A 218 15.06 -7.93 -9.54
N SER A 219 15.75 -8.70 -10.37
CA SER A 219 16.69 -8.20 -11.38
C SER A 219 16.03 -7.88 -12.71
N GLN A 220 16.81 -7.37 -13.66
CA GLN A 220 16.37 -7.06 -15.01
C GLN A 220 15.66 -8.22 -15.72
N ALA A 221 15.98 -9.47 -15.35
CA ALA A 221 15.31 -10.65 -15.90
C ALA A 221 13.81 -10.67 -15.63
N ILE A 222 13.37 -10.13 -14.48
CA ILE A 222 11.95 -10.00 -14.14
C ILE A 222 11.33 -8.84 -14.94
N PHE A 223 11.94 -7.67 -14.95
CA PHE A 223 11.41 -6.49 -15.65
C PHE A 223 11.19 -6.72 -17.15
N LYS A 224 12.12 -7.43 -17.82
CA LYS A 224 12.00 -7.79 -19.25
C LYS A 224 10.77 -8.63 -19.58
N GLN A 225 10.15 -9.28 -18.61
CA GLN A 225 8.96 -10.11 -18.79
C GLN A 225 7.64 -9.37 -18.57
N ILE A 226 7.69 -8.09 -18.17
CA ILE A 226 6.50 -7.27 -17.90
C ILE A 226 6.10 -6.56 -19.20
N ALA A 227 5.08 -7.07 -19.87
CA ALA A 227 4.63 -6.54 -21.17
C ALA A 227 3.71 -5.33 -21.03
N SER A 228 3.00 -5.19 -19.90
CA SER A 228 2.08 -4.08 -19.64
C SER A 228 2.83 -2.76 -19.50
N PRO A 229 2.21 -1.61 -19.85
CA PRO A 229 2.80 -0.30 -19.58
C PRO A 229 3.06 -0.09 -18.10
N VAL A 230 4.25 0.43 -17.74
CA VAL A 230 4.66 0.72 -16.36
C VAL A 230 5.07 2.18 -16.24
N LEU A 231 4.52 2.91 -15.28
CA LEU A 231 5.07 4.18 -14.81
C LEU A 231 5.92 3.89 -13.57
N LEU A 232 7.21 4.17 -13.65
CA LEU A 232 8.09 4.23 -12.48
C LEU A 232 8.07 5.65 -11.91
N VAL A 233 7.81 5.79 -10.59
CA VAL A 233 7.90 7.07 -9.89
C VAL A 233 8.89 6.93 -8.75
N VAL A 234 9.84 7.85 -8.63
CA VAL A 234 10.88 7.79 -7.60
C VAL A 234 11.21 9.19 -7.07
N GLY A 235 11.48 9.28 -5.78
CA GLY A 235 12.08 10.48 -5.18
C GLY A 235 13.58 10.56 -5.51
N GLU A 236 14.09 11.76 -5.77
CA GLU A 236 15.52 11.96 -6.05
C GLU A 236 16.42 11.50 -4.89
N GLU A 237 15.92 11.66 -3.65
CA GLU A 237 16.62 11.28 -2.42
C GLU A 237 16.22 9.89 -1.87
N ASP A 238 15.58 9.06 -2.70
CA ASP A 238 15.13 7.73 -2.30
C ASP A 238 16.32 6.80 -2.01
N GLN A 239 16.55 6.48 -0.73
CA GLN A 239 17.62 5.58 -0.30
C GLN A 239 17.21 4.09 -0.35
N ASN A 240 15.90 3.80 -0.46
CA ASN A 240 15.38 2.44 -0.55
C ASN A 240 15.25 1.96 -2.01
N ALA A 241 15.07 2.89 -2.95
CA ALA A 241 15.11 2.63 -4.37
C ALA A 241 15.99 3.71 -5.05
N PRO A 242 17.31 3.66 -4.86
CA PRO A 242 18.23 4.63 -5.43
C PRO A 242 18.05 4.79 -6.93
N LEU A 243 18.24 6.01 -7.45
CA LEU A 243 17.98 6.36 -8.85
C LEU A 243 18.61 5.41 -9.87
N ASP A 244 19.84 4.96 -9.63
CA ASP A 244 20.54 4.02 -10.50
C ASP A 244 19.81 2.68 -10.63
N THR A 245 19.21 2.19 -9.54
CA THR A 245 18.41 0.95 -9.54
C THR A 245 17.10 1.14 -10.31
N VAL A 246 16.48 2.32 -10.20
CA VAL A 246 15.25 2.66 -10.93
C VAL A 246 15.55 2.87 -12.41
N PHE A 247 16.66 3.51 -12.77
CA PHE A 247 17.13 3.63 -14.17
C PHE A 247 17.44 2.26 -14.77
N SER A 248 17.98 1.32 -13.99
CA SER A 248 18.18 -0.06 -14.43
C SER A 248 16.86 -0.74 -14.78
N ALA A 249 15.86 -0.65 -13.88
CA ALA A 249 14.52 -1.16 -14.12
C ALA A 249 13.85 -0.51 -15.34
N TYR A 250 13.93 0.82 -15.45
CA TYR A 250 13.38 1.59 -16.58
C TYR A 250 13.93 1.11 -17.93
N LYS A 251 15.24 0.89 -18.02
CA LYS A 251 15.88 0.41 -19.24
C LYS A 251 15.55 -1.04 -19.58
N ALA A 252 15.20 -1.85 -18.57
CA ALA A 252 14.88 -3.25 -18.74
C ALA A 252 13.41 -3.50 -19.10
N LEU A 253 12.50 -2.62 -18.69
CA LEU A 253 11.07 -2.71 -18.99
C LEU A 253 10.80 -2.42 -20.48
N PRO A 254 10.02 -3.26 -21.18
CA PRO A 254 9.71 -3.05 -22.62
C PRO A 254 8.88 -1.79 -22.89
N ASN A 255 8.01 -1.39 -21.95
CA ASN A 255 7.11 -0.25 -22.09
C ASN A 255 7.03 0.51 -20.77
N ALA A 256 7.91 1.49 -20.59
CA ALA A 256 8.02 2.23 -19.34
C ALA A 256 8.04 3.74 -19.55
N ASP A 257 7.35 4.44 -18.64
CA ASP A 257 7.54 5.86 -18.36
C ASP A 257 8.30 6.03 -17.04
N LEU A 258 8.93 7.18 -16.86
CA LEU A 258 9.68 7.50 -15.64
C LEU A 258 9.38 8.92 -15.18
N ALA A 259 9.09 9.07 -13.90
CA ALA A 259 8.98 10.34 -13.20
C ALA A 259 9.93 10.37 -12.01
N VAL A 260 10.87 11.32 -11.99
CA VAL A 260 11.74 11.60 -10.86
C VAL A 260 11.22 12.86 -10.16
N VAL A 261 11.00 12.77 -8.86
CA VAL A 261 10.51 13.89 -8.04
C VAL A 261 11.69 14.48 -7.28
N ALA A 262 12.05 15.73 -7.61
CA ALA A 262 13.17 16.43 -6.97
C ALA A 262 12.97 16.58 -5.46
N ASP A 263 14.05 16.52 -4.69
CA ASP A 263 14.10 16.68 -3.23
C ASP A 263 13.13 15.73 -2.45
N ALA A 264 12.64 14.67 -3.08
CA ALA A 264 11.68 13.76 -2.47
C ALA A 264 12.35 12.48 -1.93
N PRO A 265 11.96 12.04 -0.71
CA PRO A 265 12.43 10.79 -0.11
C PRO A 265 11.70 9.55 -0.67
N HIS A 266 11.97 8.36 -0.09
CA HIS A 266 11.33 7.10 -0.48
C HIS A 266 9.80 7.19 -0.60
N PRO A 267 9.01 7.66 0.40
CA PRO A 267 7.59 7.91 0.22
C PRO A 267 7.36 9.28 -0.45
N ALA A 268 7.81 9.46 -1.69
CA ALA A 268 7.76 10.74 -2.40
C ALA A 268 6.37 11.41 -2.36
N PHE A 269 5.30 10.60 -2.37
CA PHE A 269 3.92 11.11 -2.28
C PHE A 269 3.58 11.71 -0.91
N ALA A 270 4.24 11.30 0.17
CA ALA A 270 3.95 11.83 1.50
C ALA A 270 4.35 13.32 1.62
N THR A 271 5.37 13.73 0.89
CA THR A 271 5.89 15.12 0.91
C THR A 271 5.58 15.90 -0.37
N HIS A 272 5.47 15.21 -1.52
CA HIS A 272 5.36 15.82 -2.85
C HIS A 272 4.14 15.26 -3.63
N PHE A 273 3.00 15.02 -2.95
CA PHE A 273 1.84 14.37 -3.56
C PHE A 273 1.44 14.96 -4.90
N ARG A 274 1.39 16.28 -5.03
CA ARG A 274 0.95 16.94 -6.27
C ARG A 274 1.82 16.58 -7.48
N ALA A 275 3.14 16.52 -7.29
CA ALA A 275 4.07 16.14 -8.35
C ALA A 275 3.90 14.66 -8.74
N VAL A 276 3.79 13.78 -7.74
CA VAL A 276 3.54 12.35 -7.95
C VAL A 276 2.18 12.14 -8.64
N TRP A 277 1.13 12.78 -8.13
CA TRP A 277 -0.23 12.64 -8.67
C TRP A 277 -0.33 13.10 -10.13
N ALA A 278 0.29 14.23 -10.49
CA ALA A 278 0.30 14.71 -11.87
C ALA A 278 0.88 13.69 -12.85
N ALA A 279 1.95 12.99 -12.47
CA ALA A 279 2.52 11.92 -13.30
C ALA A 279 1.59 10.69 -13.36
N VAL A 280 1.02 10.30 -12.23
CA VAL A 280 0.10 9.16 -12.11
C VAL A 280 -1.17 9.39 -12.94
N GLU A 281 -1.82 10.54 -12.76
CA GLU A 281 -3.04 10.90 -13.46
C GLU A 281 -2.83 10.95 -14.99
N ALA A 282 -1.76 11.61 -15.43
CA ALA A 282 -1.40 11.67 -16.85
C ALA A 282 -1.13 10.29 -17.46
N PHE A 283 -0.46 9.40 -16.72
CA PHE A 283 -0.19 8.05 -17.19
C PHE A 283 -1.46 7.19 -17.26
N LEU A 284 -2.31 7.24 -16.24
CA LEU A 284 -3.56 6.48 -16.21
C LEU A 284 -4.56 6.95 -17.28
N ALA A 285 -4.50 8.23 -17.67
CA ALA A 285 -5.36 8.80 -18.74
C ALA A 285 -4.94 8.40 -20.17
N LYS A 286 -3.73 7.85 -20.39
CA LYS A 286 -3.32 7.36 -21.72
C LYS A 286 -4.28 6.26 -22.19
N PRO A 287 -4.51 6.13 -23.51
CA PRO A 287 -5.34 5.07 -24.07
C PRO A 287 -4.80 3.66 -23.81
#